data_0e4c237326ea4d7a0386b223fd9f654f
#
_entry.id   0e4c237326ea4d7a0386b223fd9f654f
#
_cell.length_a   1.000
_cell.length_b   1.000
_cell.length_c   1.000
_cell.angle_alpha   90.00
_cell.angle_beta   90.00
_cell.angle_gamma   90.00
#
_symmetry.space_group_name_H-M   'P 1'
#
loop_
_entity.id
_entity.type
_entity.pdbx_description
1 polymer ?
#
loop_
_entity_poly.entity_id
_entity_poly.type
_entity_poly.pdbx_seq_one_letter_code
_entity_poly.pdbx_strand_id
1 'polypeptide(L)'
;SQTNSIIEYNLDNVLSQKDNLWTWDFSYLETTSFIMPEEVDLVFVNGTPIFLGEKNGIGCHGCKIVLEYSINVLKNINQVNWEDKEFLVETRTSSEIKSFNFNQPTKKISFKVNDNYQFVTIIIPLELLWEPYSIFLDDDKILKHEIINNGTHVWLSMKPETSGEITIIGTTVIPEFPIIAPLAIGF
;
A
#
# COMPACT_ATOMS: atom_id res chain seq x y z
N SER A 1 -25.90 -6.33 38.39
CA SER A 1 -24.49 -6.42 37.98
C SER A 1 -24.39 -7.40 36.82
N GLN A 2 -23.99 -6.92 35.64
CA GLN A 2 -23.64 -7.81 34.54
C GLN A 2 -22.31 -8.49 34.89
N THR A 3 -22.32 -9.81 35.03
CA THR A 3 -21.10 -10.61 35.14
C THR A 3 -20.62 -10.93 33.73
N ASN A 4 -19.51 -10.34 33.31
CA ASN A 4 -18.84 -10.72 32.07
C ASN A 4 -18.09 -12.02 32.30
N SER A 5 -18.30 -13.01 31.43
CA SER A 5 -17.52 -14.25 31.38
C SER A 5 -16.56 -14.20 30.19
N ILE A 6 -15.32 -14.55 30.40
CA ILE A 6 -14.30 -14.71 29.36
C ILE A 6 -14.14 -16.21 29.11
N ILE A 7 -14.20 -16.62 27.86
CA ILE A 7 -13.93 -17.98 27.41
C ILE A 7 -12.76 -17.90 26.43
N GLU A 8 -11.69 -18.62 26.73
CA GLU A 8 -10.51 -18.75 25.87
C GLU A 8 -10.46 -20.14 25.27
N TYR A 9 -10.16 -20.23 23.98
CA TYR A 9 -10.00 -21.48 23.28
C TYR A 9 -9.10 -21.30 22.06
N ASN A 10 -8.46 -22.38 21.64
CA ASN A 10 -7.66 -22.41 20.42
C ASN A 10 -8.50 -22.96 19.27
N LEU A 11 -8.30 -22.38 18.08
CA LEU A 11 -8.88 -22.87 16.85
C LEU A 11 -7.77 -23.40 15.95
N ASP A 12 -7.86 -24.67 15.59
CA ASP A 12 -6.91 -25.30 14.66
C ASP A 12 -7.40 -25.16 13.22
N ASN A 13 -6.46 -25.03 12.29
CA ASN A 13 -6.71 -25.02 10.83
C ASN A 13 -7.65 -23.91 10.32
N VAL A 14 -7.74 -22.79 11.02
CA VAL A 14 -8.54 -21.62 10.58
C VAL A 14 -7.74 -20.59 9.80
N LEU A 15 -6.42 -20.60 9.96
CA LEU A 15 -5.47 -19.82 9.19
C LEU A 15 -4.80 -20.68 8.13
N SER A 16 -4.90 -20.27 6.88
CA SER A 16 -4.10 -20.84 5.79
C SER A 16 -2.92 -19.92 5.48
N GLN A 17 -1.79 -20.51 5.13
CA GLN A 17 -0.60 -19.78 4.69
C GLN A 17 -0.21 -20.21 3.29
N LYS A 18 -0.02 -19.25 2.43
CA LYS A 18 0.58 -19.45 1.11
C LYS A 18 1.68 -18.41 0.94
N ASP A 19 2.91 -18.88 0.72
CA ASP A 19 4.10 -18.02 0.69
C ASP A 19 4.20 -17.20 1.99
N ASN A 20 4.25 -15.88 1.91
CA ASN A 20 4.30 -14.99 3.07
C ASN A 20 2.92 -14.39 3.43
N LEU A 21 1.84 -14.90 2.85
CA LEU A 21 0.49 -14.39 3.06
C LEU A 21 -0.32 -15.34 3.94
N TRP A 22 -0.79 -14.84 5.06
CA TRP A 22 -1.73 -15.49 5.94
C TRP A 22 -3.14 -15.10 5.56
N THR A 23 -4.05 -16.07 5.48
CA THR A 23 -5.45 -15.86 5.09
C THR A 23 -6.37 -16.48 6.11
N TRP A 24 -7.35 -15.71 6.54
CA TRP A 24 -8.47 -16.13 7.35
C TRP A 24 -9.76 -15.90 6.55
N ASP A 25 -10.44 -16.98 6.15
CA ASP A 25 -11.71 -16.92 5.44
C ASP A 25 -12.81 -17.51 6.32
N PHE A 26 -13.66 -16.68 6.88
CA PHE A 26 -14.70 -17.12 7.79
C PHE A 26 -15.94 -16.22 7.75
N SER A 27 -17.06 -16.75 8.26
CA SER A 27 -18.31 -16.02 8.44
C SER A 27 -18.67 -15.97 9.92
N TYR A 28 -18.97 -14.78 10.42
CA TYR A 28 -19.36 -14.52 11.79
C TYR A 28 -20.78 -13.97 11.85
N LEU A 29 -21.56 -14.42 12.82
CA LEU A 29 -22.91 -13.89 13.08
C LEU A 29 -22.87 -12.75 14.10
N GLU A 30 -21.88 -12.77 14.99
CA GLU A 30 -21.73 -11.83 16.08
C GLU A 30 -20.61 -10.82 15.80
N THR A 31 -20.55 -9.76 16.62
CA THR A 31 -19.43 -8.81 16.58
C THR A 31 -18.13 -9.52 16.91
N THR A 32 -17.16 -9.44 16.02
CA THR A 32 -15.86 -10.08 16.16
C THR A 32 -14.76 -9.03 15.97
N SER A 33 -13.77 -9.07 16.84
CA SER A 33 -12.55 -8.26 16.72
C SER A 33 -11.36 -9.15 16.42
N PHE A 34 -10.58 -8.79 15.42
CA PHE A 34 -9.34 -9.47 15.02
C PHE A 34 -8.17 -8.64 15.52
N ILE A 35 -7.39 -9.20 16.44
CA ILE A 35 -6.16 -8.57 16.91
C ILE A 35 -5.01 -9.16 16.11
N MET A 36 -4.24 -8.28 15.48
CA MET A 36 -3.13 -8.66 14.60
C MET A 36 -1.83 -8.79 15.41
N PRO A 37 -0.84 -9.58 14.90
CA PRO A 37 0.52 -9.51 15.39
C PRO A 37 1.10 -8.11 15.34
N GLU A 38 2.00 -7.75 16.25
CA GLU A 38 2.57 -6.40 16.38
C GLU A 38 3.29 -5.91 15.10
N GLU A 39 3.82 -6.85 14.32
CA GLU A 39 4.54 -6.53 13.07
C GLU A 39 3.60 -6.22 11.89
N VAL A 40 2.29 -6.41 12.06
CA VAL A 40 1.30 -6.21 11.00
C VAL A 40 0.70 -4.81 11.09
N ASP A 41 1.09 -3.95 10.18
CA ASP A 41 0.58 -2.59 10.02
C ASP A 41 -0.43 -2.43 8.87
N LEU A 42 -0.49 -3.43 7.96
CA LEU A 42 -1.38 -3.47 6.80
C LEU A 42 -2.10 -4.81 6.73
N VAL A 43 -3.41 -4.75 6.56
CA VAL A 43 -4.25 -5.93 6.31
C VAL A 43 -5.07 -5.73 5.03
N PHE A 44 -5.53 -6.83 4.44
CA PHE A 44 -6.48 -6.80 3.33
C PHE A 44 -7.79 -7.44 3.79
N VAL A 45 -8.87 -6.69 3.63
CA VAL A 45 -10.21 -7.14 3.95
C VAL A 45 -11.01 -7.24 2.66
N ASN A 46 -11.34 -8.48 2.26
CA ASN A 46 -12.00 -8.76 0.98
C ASN A 46 -11.24 -8.12 -0.21
N GLY A 47 -9.91 -8.18 -0.17
CA GLY A 47 -9.00 -7.62 -1.17
C GLY A 47 -8.81 -6.09 -1.11
N THR A 48 -9.45 -5.41 -0.14
CA THR A 48 -9.25 -3.97 0.07
C THR A 48 -8.17 -3.77 1.13
N PRO A 49 -7.08 -3.04 0.85
CA PRO A 49 -6.06 -2.74 1.84
C PRO A 49 -6.59 -1.79 2.92
N ILE A 50 -6.19 -2.03 4.15
CA ILE A 50 -6.50 -1.20 5.32
C ILE A 50 -5.23 -1.07 6.15
N PHE A 51 -4.78 0.15 6.36
CA PHE A 51 -3.67 0.44 7.24
C PHE A 51 -4.16 0.54 8.70
N LEU A 52 -3.51 -0.19 9.58
CA LEU A 52 -3.90 -0.23 10.99
C LEU A 52 -3.39 0.98 11.78
N GLY A 53 -2.21 1.49 11.44
CA GLY A 53 -1.56 2.59 12.16
C GLY A 53 -1.30 2.22 13.63
N GLU A 54 -1.79 3.03 14.54
CA GLU A 54 -1.69 2.77 15.99
C GLU A 54 -2.72 1.73 16.51
N LYS A 55 -3.63 1.28 15.63
CA LYS A 55 -4.61 0.24 15.97
C LYS A 55 -3.96 -1.12 15.79
N ASN A 56 -4.21 -2.02 16.72
CA ASN A 56 -3.70 -3.39 16.65
C ASN A 56 -4.69 -4.39 16.07
N GLY A 57 -5.80 -3.92 15.46
CA GLY A 57 -6.80 -4.82 14.90
C GLY A 57 -7.97 -4.14 14.22
N ILE A 58 -8.88 -4.96 13.72
CA ILE A 58 -10.13 -4.56 13.06
C ILE A 58 -11.34 -5.22 13.70
N GLY A 59 -12.49 -4.56 13.63
CA GLY A 59 -13.78 -5.08 14.09
C GLY A 59 -14.75 -5.31 12.93
N CYS A 60 -15.61 -6.31 13.09
CA CYS A 60 -16.64 -6.66 12.14
C CYS A 60 -17.93 -7.06 12.87
N HIS A 61 -19.07 -6.62 12.35
CA HIS A 61 -20.41 -6.96 12.86
C HIS A 61 -21.11 -7.92 11.92
N GLY A 62 -21.17 -9.22 12.29
CA GLY A 62 -21.92 -10.23 11.54
C GLY A 62 -21.57 -10.26 10.05
N CYS A 63 -20.33 -10.58 9.71
CA CYS A 63 -19.83 -10.51 8.35
C CYS A 63 -19.22 -11.81 7.85
N LYS A 64 -19.19 -11.95 6.52
CA LYS A 64 -18.25 -12.82 5.84
C LYS A 64 -17.00 -12.01 5.51
N ILE A 65 -15.85 -12.44 6.02
CA ILE A 65 -14.59 -11.74 5.86
C ILE A 65 -13.51 -12.69 5.34
N VAL A 66 -12.79 -12.24 4.33
CA VAL A 66 -11.48 -12.77 3.96
C VAL A 66 -10.46 -11.74 4.44
N LEU A 67 -9.79 -12.07 5.53
CA LEU A 67 -8.75 -11.25 6.14
C LEU A 67 -7.38 -11.81 5.78
N GLU A 68 -6.55 -10.98 5.19
CA GLU A 68 -5.22 -11.39 4.77
C GLU A 68 -4.17 -10.42 5.31
N TYR A 69 -3.01 -10.96 5.70
CA TYR A 69 -1.88 -10.17 6.18
C TYR A 69 -0.55 -10.91 5.95
N SER A 70 0.55 -10.20 6.03
CA SER A 70 1.89 -10.77 5.97
C SER A 70 2.74 -10.27 7.13
N ILE A 71 3.54 -11.15 7.71
CA ILE A 71 4.47 -10.83 8.78
C ILE A 71 5.86 -10.50 8.21
N ASN A 72 6.29 -11.25 7.20
CA ASN A 72 7.60 -11.11 6.58
C ASN A 72 7.48 -10.58 5.16
N VAL A 73 7.52 -9.26 5.01
CA VAL A 73 7.50 -8.60 3.69
C VAL A 73 8.91 -8.42 3.14
N LEU A 74 9.06 -8.62 1.83
CA LEU A 74 10.28 -8.28 1.13
C LEU A 74 10.37 -6.77 0.99
N LYS A 75 11.47 -6.19 1.46
CA LYS A 75 11.75 -4.75 1.36
C LYS A 75 12.88 -4.52 0.37
N ASN A 76 12.62 -3.69 -0.63
CA ASN A 76 13.61 -3.26 -1.61
C ASN A 76 13.64 -1.73 -1.66
N ILE A 77 14.83 -1.18 -1.84
CA ILE A 77 15.04 0.25 -2.02
C ILE A 77 15.51 0.48 -3.45
N ASN A 78 14.75 1.30 -4.17
CA ASN A 78 15.05 1.70 -5.52
C ASN A 78 15.52 3.15 -5.52
N GLN A 79 16.74 3.36 -5.98
CA GLN A 79 17.33 4.68 -6.11
C GLN A 79 16.84 5.35 -7.38
N VAL A 80 16.32 6.56 -7.26
CA VAL A 80 15.82 7.39 -8.36
C VAL A 80 16.58 8.69 -8.37
N ASN A 81 17.25 8.98 -9.47
CA ASN A 81 17.91 10.27 -9.68
C ASN A 81 17.01 11.17 -10.52
N TRP A 82 16.73 12.37 -10.04
CA TRP A 82 15.99 13.38 -10.75
C TRP A 82 16.58 14.76 -10.49
N GLU A 83 17.00 15.44 -11.57
CA GLU A 83 17.82 16.65 -11.50
C GLU A 83 19.09 16.38 -10.67
N ASP A 84 19.42 17.27 -9.75
CA ASP A 84 20.59 17.13 -8.86
C ASP A 84 20.25 16.41 -7.55
N LYS A 85 19.08 15.75 -7.46
CA LYS A 85 18.62 15.06 -6.26
C LYS A 85 18.54 13.55 -6.47
N GLU A 86 18.84 12.86 -5.38
CA GLU A 86 18.64 11.42 -5.25
C GLU A 86 17.45 11.14 -4.33
N PHE A 87 16.57 10.25 -4.74
CA PHE A 87 15.41 9.82 -3.99
C PHE A 87 15.44 8.31 -3.77
N LEU A 88 15.05 7.88 -2.60
CA LEU A 88 14.90 6.46 -2.26
C LEU A 88 13.41 6.10 -2.26
N VAL A 89 13.03 5.21 -3.16
CA VAL A 89 11.67 4.66 -3.23
C VAL A 89 11.70 3.26 -2.65
N GLU A 90 11.04 3.05 -1.50
CA GLU A 90 10.94 1.73 -0.88
C GLU A 90 9.73 0.97 -1.42
N THR A 91 9.90 -0.31 -1.67
CA THR A 91 8.81 -1.23 -1.97
C THR A 91 8.77 -2.36 -0.95
N ARG A 92 7.56 -2.69 -0.47
CA ARG A 92 7.27 -3.80 0.43
C ARG A 92 6.29 -4.74 -0.26
N THR A 93 6.66 -5.99 -0.42
CA THR A 93 5.89 -6.93 -1.24
C THR A 93 5.86 -8.32 -0.65
N SER A 94 4.84 -9.12 -1.01
CA SER A 94 4.76 -10.54 -0.65
C SER A 94 5.70 -11.41 -1.50
N SER A 95 6.08 -10.97 -2.70
CA SER A 95 7.07 -11.62 -3.55
C SER A 95 7.88 -10.58 -4.33
N GLU A 96 8.96 -11.01 -4.98
CA GLU A 96 9.88 -10.11 -5.68
C GLU A 96 9.20 -9.36 -6.83
N ILE A 97 9.50 -8.07 -6.95
CA ILE A 97 9.13 -7.23 -8.10
C ILE A 97 10.30 -7.12 -9.09
N LYS A 98 9.99 -6.82 -10.34
CA LYS A 98 11.00 -6.65 -11.40
C LYS A 98 10.81 -5.35 -12.16
N SER A 99 11.85 -4.95 -12.89
CA SER A 99 11.79 -3.85 -13.86
C SER A 99 11.29 -2.53 -13.27
N PHE A 100 11.76 -2.20 -12.04
CA PHE A 100 11.45 -0.89 -11.48
C PHE A 100 12.00 0.23 -12.36
N ASN A 101 11.16 1.21 -12.69
CA ASN A 101 11.52 2.34 -13.53
C ASN A 101 10.78 3.61 -13.08
N PHE A 102 11.47 4.73 -13.12
CA PHE A 102 10.91 6.06 -12.96
C PHE A 102 11.06 6.85 -14.27
N ASN A 103 9.98 7.36 -14.79
CA ASN A 103 9.97 8.21 -15.97
C ASN A 103 9.55 9.63 -15.57
N GLN A 104 10.53 10.52 -15.49
CA GLN A 104 10.34 11.90 -15.04
C GLN A 104 9.41 12.71 -15.96
N PRO A 105 9.57 12.73 -17.31
CA PRO A 105 8.68 13.50 -18.18
C PRO A 105 7.20 13.17 -18.04
N THR A 106 6.88 11.91 -17.78
CA THR A 106 5.49 11.44 -17.61
C THR A 106 5.05 11.32 -16.17
N LYS A 107 5.94 11.62 -15.20
CA LYS A 107 5.68 11.55 -13.75
C LYS A 107 5.14 10.16 -13.36
N LYS A 108 5.81 9.15 -13.86
CA LYS A 108 5.37 7.76 -13.82
C LYS A 108 6.42 6.89 -13.10
N ILE A 109 5.97 6.09 -12.14
CA ILE A 109 6.71 4.95 -11.61
C ILE A 109 6.06 3.69 -12.17
N SER A 110 6.87 2.75 -12.67
CA SER A 110 6.37 1.45 -13.08
C SER A 110 7.27 0.31 -12.59
N PHE A 111 6.66 -0.84 -12.35
CA PHE A 111 7.35 -2.08 -11.98
C PHE A 111 6.44 -3.28 -12.26
N LYS A 112 7.03 -4.48 -12.37
CA LYS A 112 6.28 -5.71 -12.64
C LYS A 112 6.07 -6.52 -11.38
N VAL A 113 4.84 -6.96 -11.15
CA VAL A 113 4.45 -8.00 -10.21
C VAL A 113 4.38 -9.33 -10.94
N ASN A 114 4.93 -10.38 -10.34
CA ASN A 114 5.08 -11.68 -11.01
C ASN A 114 3.97 -12.65 -10.64
N ASP A 115 3.33 -12.46 -9.49
CA ASP A 115 2.34 -13.38 -8.96
C ASP A 115 0.96 -12.74 -8.90
N ASN A 116 -0.06 -13.56 -9.10
CA ASN A 116 -1.44 -13.15 -8.87
C ASN A 116 -1.65 -12.90 -7.37
N TYR A 117 -2.47 -11.91 -7.04
CA TYR A 117 -2.77 -11.50 -5.67
C TYR A 117 -1.54 -11.10 -4.85
N GLN A 118 -0.43 -10.75 -5.52
CA GLN A 118 0.75 -10.19 -4.89
C GLN A 118 0.39 -8.85 -4.26
N PHE A 119 0.56 -8.70 -2.95
CA PHE A 119 0.40 -7.38 -2.37
C PHE A 119 1.67 -6.54 -2.55
N VAL A 120 1.47 -5.25 -2.69
CA VAL A 120 2.53 -4.27 -2.85
C VAL A 120 2.17 -3.02 -2.05
N THR A 121 3.11 -2.56 -1.25
CA THR A 121 3.14 -1.19 -0.74
C THR A 121 4.36 -0.50 -1.31
N ILE A 122 4.17 0.63 -1.96
CA ILE A 122 5.27 1.49 -2.41
C ILE A 122 5.27 2.78 -1.58
N ILE A 123 6.45 3.17 -1.12
CA ILE A 123 6.67 4.36 -0.30
C ILE A 123 7.47 5.34 -1.14
N ILE A 124 6.86 6.47 -1.45
CA ILE A 124 7.38 7.46 -2.39
C ILE A 124 7.60 8.79 -1.65
N PRO A 125 8.79 9.39 -1.73
CA PRO A 125 9.00 10.75 -1.27
C PRO A 125 8.07 11.74 -1.99
N LEU A 126 7.36 12.60 -1.25
CA LEU A 126 6.45 13.58 -1.84
C LEU A 126 7.17 14.59 -2.75
N GLU A 127 8.45 14.85 -2.50
CA GLU A 127 9.27 15.69 -3.39
C GLU A 127 9.50 15.04 -4.78
N LEU A 128 9.43 13.72 -4.89
CA LEU A 128 9.59 13.00 -6.15
C LEU A 128 8.27 12.94 -6.93
N LEU A 129 7.18 12.58 -6.24
CA LEU A 129 5.88 12.39 -6.88
C LEU A 129 4.77 12.76 -5.89
N TRP A 130 3.90 13.69 -6.29
CA TRP A 130 2.80 14.20 -5.47
C TRP A 130 1.43 13.73 -5.99
N GLU A 131 0.44 13.78 -5.12
CA GLU A 131 -0.95 13.48 -5.45
C GLU A 131 -1.61 14.54 -6.40
N PRO A 132 -2.71 14.19 -7.10
CA PRO A 132 -3.46 12.93 -7.00
C PRO A 132 -2.78 11.78 -7.75
N TYR A 133 -2.88 10.56 -7.17
CA TYR A 133 -2.33 9.38 -7.82
C TYR A 133 -3.38 8.64 -8.64
N SER A 134 -2.94 8.09 -9.77
CA SER A 134 -3.67 7.10 -10.54
C SER A 134 -2.82 5.84 -10.65
N ILE A 135 -3.41 4.70 -10.31
CA ILE A 135 -2.71 3.41 -10.26
C ILE A 135 -3.36 2.48 -11.28
N PHE A 136 -2.54 1.83 -12.09
CA PHE A 136 -2.96 0.91 -13.14
C PHE A 136 -2.22 -0.41 -13.01
N LEU A 137 -2.88 -1.50 -13.38
CA LEU A 137 -2.28 -2.78 -13.71
C LEU A 137 -2.41 -2.94 -15.22
N ASP A 138 -1.28 -2.99 -15.93
CA ASP A 138 -1.23 -2.81 -17.37
C ASP A 138 -1.99 -1.53 -17.77
N ASP A 139 -3.12 -1.61 -18.45
CA ASP A 139 -3.94 -0.45 -18.82
C ASP A 139 -5.20 -0.29 -17.94
N ASP A 140 -5.46 -1.22 -17.02
CA ASP A 140 -6.65 -1.23 -16.19
C ASP A 140 -6.42 -0.50 -14.86
N LYS A 141 -7.33 0.42 -14.51
CA LYS A 141 -7.23 1.21 -13.29
C LYS A 141 -7.51 0.35 -12.04
N ILE A 142 -6.55 0.33 -11.11
CA ILE A 142 -6.73 -0.29 -9.80
C ILE A 142 -7.59 0.63 -8.91
N LEU A 143 -8.79 0.18 -8.54
CA LEU A 143 -9.71 0.93 -7.70
C LEU A 143 -9.54 0.62 -6.21
N LYS A 144 -9.15 -0.62 -5.86
CA LYS A 144 -8.91 -1.04 -4.48
C LYS A 144 -7.47 -0.75 -4.09
N HIS A 145 -7.24 0.42 -3.54
CA HIS A 145 -5.95 0.83 -3.00
C HIS A 145 -6.15 1.74 -1.79
N GLU A 146 -5.14 1.86 -0.96
CA GLU A 146 -5.09 2.79 0.16
C GLU A 146 -3.92 3.75 -0.01
N ILE A 147 -4.15 5.00 0.35
CA ILE A 147 -3.18 6.09 0.27
C ILE A 147 -3.01 6.69 1.65
N ILE A 148 -1.79 6.65 2.18
CA ILE A 148 -1.44 7.27 3.46
C ILE A 148 -0.31 8.26 3.22
N ASN A 149 -0.46 9.45 3.76
CA ASN A 149 0.49 10.54 3.61
C ASN A 149 0.88 11.07 5.00
N ASN A 150 2.19 11.12 5.29
CA ASN A 150 2.72 11.64 6.57
C ASN A 150 3.37 13.01 6.44
N GLY A 151 3.21 13.69 5.32
CA GLY A 151 3.79 15.01 5.04
C GLY A 151 5.17 14.97 4.38
N THR A 152 5.87 13.84 4.36
CA THR A 152 7.16 13.65 3.67
C THR A 152 7.14 12.53 2.65
N HIS A 153 6.36 11.50 2.91
CA HIS A 153 6.20 10.32 2.08
C HIS A 153 4.73 9.95 1.94
N VAL A 154 4.44 9.23 0.88
CA VAL A 154 3.16 8.57 0.66
C VAL A 154 3.36 7.06 0.61
N TRP A 155 2.45 6.32 1.23
CA TRP A 155 2.30 4.87 1.13
C TRP A 155 1.12 4.58 0.21
N LEU A 156 1.38 3.89 -0.88
CA LEU A 156 0.35 3.40 -1.80
C LEU A 156 0.31 1.88 -1.69
N SER A 157 -0.77 1.36 -1.12
CA SER A 157 -0.94 -0.07 -0.88
C SER A 157 -2.02 -0.64 -1.79
N MET A 158 -1.74 -1.78 -2.43
CA MET A 158 -2.63 -2.46 -3.37
C MET A 158 -2.37 -3.96 -3.42
N LYS A 159 -3.35 -4.70 -3.91
CA LYS A 159 -3.25 -6.15 -4.16
C LYS A 159 -3.91 -6.47 -5.49
N PRO A 160 -3.17 -6.36 -6.62
CA PRO A 160 -3.70 -6.68 -7.94
C PRO A 160 -4.09 -8.17 -8.04
N GLU A 161 -5.16 -8.45 -8.76
CA GLU A 161 -5.69 -9.82 -8.89
C GLU A 161 -4.82 -10.70 -9.81
N THR A 162 -4.12 -10.07 -10.74
CA THR A 162 -3.25 -10.74 -11.70
C THR A 162 -1.84 -10.18 -11.67
N SER A 163 -0.87 -10.96 -12.16
CA SER A 163 0.46 -10.46 -12.49
C SER A 163 0.38 -9.46 -13.65
N GLY A 164 1.35 -8.54 -13.72
CA GLY A 164 1.39 -7.51 -14.77
C GLY A 164 2.31 -6.34 -14.41
N GLU A 165 2.25 -5.27 -15.18
CA GLU A 165 2.98 -4.03 -14.90
C GLU A 165 2.10 -3.07 -14.10
N ILE A 166 2.52 -2.75 -12.87
CA ILE A 166 1.90 -1.68 -12.10
C ILE A 166 2.50 -0.35 -12.57
N THR A 167 1.61 0.60 -12.85
CA THR A 167 1.94 1.97 -13.22
C THR A 167 1.30 2.92 -12.23
N ILE A 168 2.09 3.80 -11.64
CA ILE A 168 1.64 4.87 -10.74
C ILE A 168 1.97 6.19 -11.40
N ILE A 169 0.95 7.00 -11.63
CA ILE A 169 1.06 8.33 -12.20
C ILE A 169 0.66 9.33 -11.11
N GLY A 170 1.48 10.34 -10.93
CA GLY A 170 1.21 11.44 -10.00
C GLY A 170 1.61 12.78 -10.58
N THR A 171 1.79 13.75 -9.71
CA THR A 171 2.32 15.07 -10.05
C THR A 171 3.64 15.29 -9.34
N THR A 172 4.45 16.26 -9.76
CA THR A 172 5.66 16.67 -9.03
C THR A 172 5.36 17.89 -8.17
N VAL A 173 6.02 17.95 -7.01
CA VAL A 173 5.79 19.03 -6.01
C VAL A 173 6.43 20.34 -6.42
N ILE A 174 7.52 20.30 -7.17
CA ILE A 174 8.19 21.54 -7.56
C ILE A 174 7.38 22.16 -8.69
N PRO A 175 6.60 23.25 -8.44
CA PRO A 175 6.13 24.05 -9.53
C PRO A 175 7.39 24.57 -10.24
N GLU A 176 7.55 24.26 -11.51
CA GLU A 176 8.46 25.02 -12.36
C GLU A 176 7.92 26.45 -12.44
N PHE A 177 8.10 27.22 -11.39
CA PHE A 177 8.05 28.65 -11.55
C PHE A 177 9.31 29.02 -12.30
N PRO A 178 9.21 29.40 -13.57
CA PRO A 178 10.36 30.01 -14.24
C PRO A 178 10.78 31.19 -13.37
N ILE A 179 12.02 31.17 -12.87
CA ILE A 179 12.66 32.26 -12.09
C ILE A 179 12.89 33.47 -13.03
N ILE A 180 11.90 33.80 -13.83
CA ILE A 180 11.88 35.01 -14.63
C ILE A 180 10.50 35.64 -14.43
N ALA A 181 10.27 36.16 -13.22
CA ALA A 181 9.41 37.33 -13.15
C ALA A 181 10.27 38.51 -13.61
N PRO A 182 10.03 39.08 -14.79
CA PRO A 182 10.66 40.34 -15.15
C PRO A 182 10.18 41.37 -14.10
N LEU A 183 11.09 41.89 -13.30
CA LEU A 183 10.86 43.08 -12.53
C LEU A 183 10.53 44.18 -13.55
N ALA A 184 9.26 44.34 -13.82
CA ALA A 184 8.77 45.54 -14.50
C ALA A 184 8.90 46.69 -13.47
N ILE A 185 10.07 47.28 -13.39
CA ILE A 185 10.27 48.55 -12.75
C ILE A 185 9.71 49.58 -13.77
N GLY A 186 8.47 49.96 -13.54
CA GLY A 186 7.90 51.13 -14.22
C GLY A 186 8.58 52.40 -13.74
N PHE A 187 9.11 53.16 -14.66
CA PHE A 187 9.43 54.55 -14.47
C PHE A 187 8.21 55.40 -14.87
#